data_f1f7f49dae3dd6970f251c2333c51e6b
#
_entry.id   f1f7f49dae3dd6970f251c2333c51e6b
#
_cell.length_a   1.000
_cell.length_b   1.000
_cell.length_c   1.000
_cell.angle_alpha   90.00
_cell.angle_beta   90.00
_cell.angle_gamma   90.00
#
_symmetry.space_group_name_H-M   'P 1'
#
loop_
_entity.id
_entity.type
_entity.pdbx_description
1 polymer ?
#
loop_
_entity_poly.entity_id
_entity_poly.type
_entity_poly.pdbx_seq_one_letter_code
_entity_poly.pdbx_strand_id
1 'polypeptide(L)'
;MADLKLVGNAMFYKKSDWVNVPDEEKESCFFIFNRYFAKKFPEKAQLLNLKSIDKITAMNLWYQFMLKQPYPNWFWSKSEKGEKSEINDKDYKLLLQRLKIKDIDLDYLIEHHIDFIKEELKYYKQ
;
A
#
# COMPACT_ATOMS: atom_id res chain seq x y z
N MET A 1 -4.56 6.60 11.35
CA MET A 1 -4.06 7.24 10.14
C MET A 1 -2.92 6.42 9.55
N ALA A 2 -2.93 6.24 8.24
CA ALA A 2 -1.98 5.35 7.58
C ALA A 2 -0.55 5.87 7.63
N ASP A 3 0.36 5.06 8.13
CA ASP A 3 1.79 5.30 8.05
C ASP A 3 2.40 4.17 7.22
N LEU A 4 2.40 4.38 5.91
CA LEU A 4 2.82 3.36 4.96
C LEU A 4 4.29 2.96 5.15
N LYS A 5 5.12 3.92 5.50
CA LYS A 5 6.55 3.67 5.71
C LYS A 5 6.79 2.78 6.92
N LEU A 6 6.12 3.09 8.03
CA LEU A 6 6.23 2.30 9.26
C LEU A 6 5.80 0.85 9.03
N VAL A 7 4.61 0.67 8.44
CA VAL A 7 4.04 -0.67 8.22
C VAL A 7 4.86 -1.44 7.19
N GLY A 8 5.26 -0.79 6.12
CA GLY A 8 6.09 -1.42 5.09
C GLY A 8 7.45 -1.87 5.61
N ASN A 9 8.10 -1.04 6.40
CA ASN A 9 9.39 -1.40 6.99
C ASN A 9 9.27 -2.60 7.92
N ALA A 10 8.21 -2.65 8.74
CA ALA A 10 7.98 -3.77 9.65
C ALA A 10 7.62 -5.05 8.89
N MET A 11 6.96 -4.94 7.76
CA MET A 11 6.58 -6.10 6.96
C MET A 11 7.77 -6.70 6.20
N PHE A 12 8.66 -5.88 5.65
CA PHE A 12 9.68 -6.33 4.69
C PHE A 12 11.11 -6.30 5.21
N TYR A 13 11.45 -5.38 6.11
CA TYR A 13 12.82 -5.20 6.57
C TYR A 13 13.01 -5.64 8.01
N LYS A 14 12.42 -4.94 8.96
CA LYS A 14 12.52 -5.26 10.38
C LYS A 14 11.32 -6.09 10.80
N LYS A 15 11.28 -7.32 10.32
CA LYS A 15 10.11 -8.20 10.49
C LYS A 15 9.76 -8.46 11.95
N SER A 16 10.76 -8.45 12.85
CA SER A 16 10.50 -8.59 14.28
C SER A 16 9.73 -7.43 14.88
N ASP A 17 9.74 -6.27 14.22
CA ASP A 17 9.01 -5.09 14.68
C ASP A 17 7.51 -5.15 14.37
N TRP A 18 7.08 -6.14 13.60
CA TRP A 18 5.66 -6.26 13.25
C TRP A 18 4.77 -6.32 14.48
N VAL A 19 5.22 -7.01 15.53
CA VAL A 19 4.44 -7.11 16.79
C VAL A 19 4.26 -5.75 17.47
N ASN A 20 5.09 -4.78 17.15
CA ASN A 20 5.04 -3.44 17.72
C ASN A 20 4.24 -2.47 16.85
N VAL A 21 3.81 -2.89 15.65
CA VAL A 21 2.97 -2.04 14.80
C VAL A 21 1.57 -1.95 15.42
N PRO A 22 1.08 -0.73 15.70
CA PRO A 22 -0.26 -0.58 16.28
C PRO A 22 -1.34 -1.15 15.35
N ASP A 23 -2.36 -1.76 15.94
CA ASP A 23 -3.48 -2.31 15.18
C ASP A 23 -4.16 -1.23 14.33
N GLU A 24 -4.24 -0.01 14.85
CA GLU A 24 -4.79 1.13 14.15
C GLU A 24 -4.05 1.40 12.83
N GLU A 25 -2.72 1.29 12.85
CA GLU A 25 -1.92 1.48 11.63
C GLU A 25 -2.12 0.32 10.65
N LYS A 26 -2.22 -0.91 11.14
CA LYS A 26 -2.50 -2.06 10.30
C LYS A 26 -3.84 -1.89 9.58
N GLU A 27 -4.86 -1.49 10.31
CA GLU A 27 -6.19 -1.26 9.75
C GLU A 27 -6.18 -0.15 8.72
N SER A 28 -5.54 0.97 9.04
CA SER A 28 -5.49 2.14 8.15
C SER A 28 -4.73 1.86 6.86
N CYS A 29 -3.71 1.01 6.91
CA CYS A 29 -2.89 0.69 5.75
C CYS A 29 -3.44 -0.45 4.89
N PHE A 30 -4.44 -1.19 5.38
CA PHE A 30 -4.91 -2.39 4.69
C PHE A 30 -5.32 -2.10 3.25
N PHE A 31 -6.12 -1.07 3.03
CA PHE A 31 -6.68 -0.78 1.71
C PHE A 31 -5.58 -0.60 0.66
N ILE A 32 -4.59 0.23 0.97
CA ILE A 32 -3.53 0.53 0.01
C ILE A 32 -2.59 -0.65 -0.19
N PHE A 33 -2.23 -1.37 0.89
CA PHE A 33 -1.37 -2.54 0.77
C PHE A 33 -2.06 -3.66 -0.01
N ASN A 34 -3.32 -3.94 0.32
CA ASN A 34 -4.08 -4.98 -0.38
C ASN A 34 -4.21 -4.67 -1.86
N ARG A 35 -4.48 -3.41 -2.19
CA ARG A 35 -4.61 -2.98 -3.57
C ARG A 35 -3.29 -3.10 -4.33
N TYR A 36 -2.19 -2.76 -3.67
CA TYR A 36 -0.86 -2.89 -4.27
C TYR A 36 -0.49 -4.36 -4.49
N PHE A 37 -0.72 -5.19 -3.47
CA PHE A 37 -0.40 -6.61 -3.56
C PHE A 37 -1.28 -7.36 -4.55
N ALA A 38 -2.47 -6.86 -4.83
CA ALA A 38 -3.38 -7.45 -5.81
C ALA A 38 -2.77 -7.55 -7.20
N LYS A 39 -1.81 -6.70 -7.51
CA LYS A 39 -1.11 -6.75 -8.80
C LYS A 39 -0.28 -8.01 -8.97
N LYS A 40 0.29 -8.50 -7.88
CA LYS A 40 1.13 -9.71 -7.87
C LYS A 40 0.36 -10.94 -7.42
N PHE A 41 -0.55 -10.77 -6.47
CA PHE A 41 -1.30 -11.85 -5.84
C PHE A 41 -2.81 -11.53 -5.83
N PRO A 42 -3.45 -11.46 -7.01
CA PRO A 42 -4.84 -11.00 -7.08
C PRO A 42 -5.83 -11.89 -6.35
N GLU A 43 -5.65 -13.20 -6.40
CA GLU A 43 -6.56 -14.13 -5.73
C GLU A 43 -6.49 -14.00 -4.21
N LYS A 44 -5.28 -13.86 -3.66
CA LYS A 44 -5.10 -13.69 -2.23
C LYS A 44 -5.63 -12.34 -1.76
N ALA A 45 -5.40 -11.30 -2.54
CA ALA A 45 -5.93 -9.96 -2.21
C ALA A 45 -7.45 -9.95 -2.19
N GLN A 46 -8.08 -10.64 -3.14
CA GLN A 46 -9.54 -10.76 -3.18
C GLN A 46 -10.06 -11.51 -1.96
N LEU A 47 -9.41 -12.60 -1.61
CA LEU A 47 -9.79 -13.41 -0.44
C LEU A 47 -9.68 -12.59 0.86
N LEU A 48 -8.60 -11.85 1.03
CA LEU A 48 -8.37 -11.06 2.24
C LEU A 48 -9.24 -9.81 2.33
N ASN A 49 -9.88 -9.42 1.22
CA ASN A 49 -10.76 -8.26 1.19
C ASN A 49 -12.23 -8.62 1.46
N LEU A 50 -12.51 -9.84 1.91
CA LEU A 50 -13.87 -10.24 2.26
C LEU A 50 -14.32 -9.54 3.55
N LYS A 51 -15.60 -9.19 3.61
CA LYS A 51 -16.18 -8.53 4.80
C LYS A 51 -16.08 -9.36 6.07
N SER A 52 -16.02 -10.68 5.92
CA SER A 52 -15.93 -11.61 7.06
C SER A 52 -14.53 -11.61 7.71
N ILE A 53 -13.53 -11.01 7.07
CA ILE A 53 -12.17 -10.95 7.59
C ILE A 53 -11.89 -9.50 7.99
N ASP A 54 -11.57 -9.27 9.28
CA ASP A 54 -11.24 -7.93 9.70
C ASP A 54 -9.86 -7.50 9.13
N LYS A 55 -9.68 -6.19 9.02
CA LYS A 55 -8.51 -5.62 8.34
C LYS A 55 -7.21 -5.90 9.07
N ILE A 56 -7.24 -5.96 10.39
CA ILE A 56 -6.06 -6.27 11.20
C ILE A 56 -5.63 -7.71 10.94
N THR A 57 -6.58 -8.64 10.97
CA THR A 57 -6.31 -10.05 10.64
C THR A 57 -5.78 -10.20 9.23
N ALA A 58 -6.38 -9.50 8.27
CA ALA A 58 -5.93 -9.55 6.88
C ALA A 58 -4.50 -9.06 6.74
N MET A 59 -4.11 -7.98 7.43
CA MET A 59 -2.74 -7.48 7.41
C MET A 59 -1.76 -8.46 8.04
N ASN A 60 -2.16 -9.09 9.14
CA ASN A 60 -1.33 -10.13 9.77
C ASN A 60 -1.13 -11.32 8.84
N LEU A 61 -2.16 -11.69 8.08
CA LEU A 61 -2.06 -12.78 7.09
C LEU A 61 -1.15 -12.38 5.93
N TRP A 62 -1.21 -11.13 5.47
CA TRP A 62 -0.26 -10.63 4.47
C TRP A 62 1.18 -10.72 4.99
N TYR A 63 1.39 -10.29 6.23
CA TYR A 63 2.72 -10.38 6.84
C TYR A 63 3.23 -11.83 6.86
N GLN A 64 2.40 -12.77 7.33
CA GLN A 64 2.75 -14.19 7.36
C GLN A 64 3.07 -14.73 5.96
N PHE A 65 2.28 -14.34 4.97
CA PHE A 65 2.50 -14.75 3.59
C PHE A 65 3.84 -14.20 3.06
N MET A 66 4.12 -12.94 3.33
CA MET A 66 5.33 -12.29 2.85
C MET A 66 6.61 -12.81 3.52
N LEU A 67 6.50 -13.38 4.72
CA LEU A 67 7.64 -14.02 5.37
C LEU A 67 8.20 -15.17 4.55
N LYS A 68 7.35 -15.86 3.79
CA LYS A 68 7.69 -17.03 3.00
C LYS A 68 8.10 -16.68 1.57
N GLN A 69 7.98 -15.42 1.18
CA GLN A 69 8.31 -14.98 -0.16
C GLN A 69 9.76 -14.48 -0.22
N PRO A 70 10.42 -14.59 -1.37
CA PRO A 70 11.71 -13.92 -1.55
C PRO A 70 11.53 -12.41 -1.38
N TYR A 71 12.62 -11.73 -1.07
CA TYR A 71 12.60 -10.29 -0.86
C TYR A 71 11.80 -9.61 -1.98
N PRO A 72 10.80 -8.76 -1.63
CA PRO A 72 9.90 -8.20 -2.64
C PRO A 72 10.53 -7.01 -3.37
N ASN A 73 11.48 -7.29 -4.25
CA ASN A 73 12.08 -6.26 -5.09
C ASN A 73 11.04 -5.49 -5.88
N TRP A 74 9.96 -6.16 -6.24
CA TRP A 74 8.85 -5.54 -6.98
C TRP A 74 8.13 -4.44 -6.18
N PHE A 75 8.12 -4.53 -4.85
CA PHE A 75 7.49 -3.52 -4.00
C PHE A 75 8.39 -2.28 -3.84
N TRP A 76 9.67 -2.52 -3.68
CA TRP A 76 10.66 -1.46 -3.48
C TRP A 76 11.51 -1.21 -4.72
N SER A 77 11.30 -2.00 -5.80
CA SER A 77 12.05 -1.78 -7.02
C SER A 77 11.73 -0.38 -7.53
N LYS A 78 12.76 0.32 -7.81
CA LYS A 78 12.67 1.64 -8.37
C LYS A 78 12.13 1.58 -9.78
N SER A 79 10.85 1.73 -9.92
CA SER A 79 10.37 2.44 -11.06
C SER A 79 10.98 3.85 -10.99
N GLU A 80 11.01 4.56 -12.08
CA GLU A 80 11.50 5.92 -12.13
C GLU A 80 10.97 6.73 -10.96
N LYS A 81 11.83 7.58 -10.37
CA LYS A 81 11.39 8.51 -9.36
C LYS A 81 10.34 9.43 -9.95
N GLY A 82 9.15 9.39 -9.39
CA GLY A 82 8.11 10.31 -9.75
C GLY A 82 8.30 11.63 -9.05
N GLU A 83 7.79 12.68 -9.65
CA GLU A 83 7.75 14.00 -9.04
C GLU A 83 6.29 14.41 -8.84
N LYS A 84 6.04 15.16 -7.77
CA LYS A 84 4.69 15.65 -7.47
C LYS A 84 4.12 16.48 -8.63
N SER A 85 4.98 17.17 -9.38
CA SER A 85 4.59 17.96 -10.54
C SER A 85 3.98 17.13 -11.68
N GLU A 86 4.20 15.81 -11.70
CA GLU A 86 3.60 14.93 -12.70
C GLU A 86 2.12 14.70 -12.47
N ILE A 87 1.63 15.06 -11.29
CA ILE A 87 0.22 14.89 -10.90
C ILE A 87 -0.37 16.28 -10.68
N ASN A 88 -1.42 16.62 -11.43
CA ASN A 88 -2.06 17.93 -11.24
C ASN A 88 -2.88 17.97 -9.94
N ASP A 89 -3.24 19.17 -9.49
CA ASP A 89 -3.90 19.37 -8.21
C ASP A 89 -5.24 18.62 -8.13
N LYS A 90 -5.98 18.59 -9.22
CA LYS A 90 -7.27 17.91 -9.28
C LYS A 90 -7.09 16.41 -9.08
N ASP A 91 -6.11 15.83 -9.76
CA ASP A 91 -5.80 14.39 -9.65
C ASP A 91 -5.24 14.06 -8.27
N TYR A 92 -4.43 14.96 -7.69
CA TYR A 92 -3.88 14.78 -6.36
C TYR A 92 -5.00 14.68 -5.31
N LYS A 93 -5.98 15.59 -5.39
CA LYS A 93 -7.13 15.58 -4.49
C LYS A 93 -7.98 14.32 -4.68
N LEU A 94 -8.15 13.90 -5.93
CA LEU A 94 -8.88 12.67 -6.24
C LEU A 94 -8.21 11.46 -5.60
N LEU A 95 -6.89 11.37 -5.70
CA LEU A 95 -6.12 10.28 -5.10
C LEU A 95 -6.25 10.26 -3.58
N LEU A 96 -6.16 11.42 -2.93
CA LEU A 96 -6.34 11.50 -1.47
C LEU A 96 -7.70 10.97 -1.06
N GLN A 97 -8.73 11.35 -1.79
CA GLN A 97 -10.10 10.93 -1.50
C GLN A 97 -10.29 9.44 -1.74
N ARG A 98 -9.79 8.92 -2.84
CA ARG A 98 -10.00 7.51 -3.22
C ARG A 98 -9.15 6.54 -2.43
N LEU A 99 -7.90 6.90 -2.16
CA LEU A 99 -6.98 6.03 -1.41
C LEU A 99 -7.13 6.19 0.10
N LYS A 100 -7.77 7.26 0.56
CA LYS A 100 -8.02 7.52 1.99
C LYS A 100 -6.73 7.57 2.81
N ILE A 101 -5.72 8.26 2.26
CA ILE A 101 -4.42 8.41 2.91
C ILE A 101 -4.11 9.89 3.11
N LYS A 102 -3.06 10.15 3.89
CA LYS A 102 -2.57 11.52 4.14
C LYS A 102 -1.73 12.03 2.99
N ASP A 103 -1.56 13.34 2.93
CA ASP A 103 -0.70 14.02 1.94
C ASP A 103 0.70 13.43 1.94
N ILE A 104 1.28 13.21 3.12
CA ILE A 104 2.66 12.71 3.23
C ILE A 104 2.79 11.31 2.64
N ASP A 105 1.79 10.47 2.83
CA ASP A 105 1.77 9.12 2.28
C ASP A 105 1.61 9.15 0.77
N LEU A 106 0.75 10.03 0.26
CA LEU A 106 0.58 10.16 -1.19
C LEU A 106 1.86 10.70 -1.83
N ASP A 107 2.52 11.68 -1.21
CA ASP A 107 3.79 12.20 -1.70
C ASP A 107 4.85 11.10 -1.77
N TYR A 108 4.89 10.23 -0.75
CA TYR A 108 5.79 9.07 -0.73
C TYR A 108 5.50 8.12 -1.89
N LEU A 109 4.22 7.83 -2.13
CA LEU A 109 3.82 6.93 -3.23
C LEU A 109 4.14 7.54 -4.59
N ILE A 110 3.95 8.84 -4.77
CA ILE A 110 4.31 9.52 -6.02
C ILE A 110 5.82 9.42 -6.25
N GLU A 111 6.61 9.63 -5.22
CA GLU A 111 8.07 9.60 -5.36
C GLU A 111 8.59 8.19 -5.63
N HIS A 112 8.05 7.19 -4.98
CA HIS A 112 8.62 5.83 -5.02
C HIS A 112 7.82 4.81 -5.80
N HIS A 113 6.55 5.09 -6.08
CA HIS A 113 5.64 4.16 -6.76
C HIS A 113 4.76 4.89 -7.77
N ILE A 114 5.37 5.75 -8.59
CA ILE A 114 4.63 6.59 -9.52
C ILE A 114 3.80 5.76 -10.52
N ASP A 115 4.29 4.62 -10.93
CA ASP A 115 3.57 3.77 -11.87
C ASP A 115 2.26 3.26 -11.29
N PHE A 116 2.28 2.88 -10.01
CA PHE A 116 1.06 2.50 -9.29
C PHE A 116 0.05 3.65 -9.26
N ILE A 117 0.53 4.86 -8.95
CA ILE A 117 -0.33 6.05 -8.89
C ILE A 117 -0.95 6.36 -10.26
N LYS A 118 -0.17 6.27 -11.32
CA LYS A 118 -0.66 6.51 -12.68
C LYS A 118 -1.72 5.48 -13.09
N GLU A 119 -1.52 4.23 -12.74
CA GLU A 119 -2.52 3.18 -12.99
C GLU A 119 -3.82 3.42 -12.22
N GLU A 120 -3.72 3.83 -10.95
CA GLU A 120 -4.90 4.13 -10.15
C GLU A 120 -5.67 5.31 -10.72
N LEU A 121 -4.98 6.36 -11.16
CA LEU A 121 -5.64 7.50 -11.83
C LEU A 121 -6.37 7.07 -13.09
N LYS A 122 -5.74 6.25 -13.90
CA LYS A 122 -6.34 5.74 -15.11
C LYS A 122 -7.62 4.97 -14.81
N TYR A 123 -7.60 4.18 -13.76
CA TYR A 123 -8.76 3.43 -13.29
C TYR A 123 -9.89 4.37 -12.84
N TYR A 124 -9.57 5.40 -12.05
CA TYR A 124 -10.56 6.31 -11.50
C TYR A 124 -11.18 7.24 -12.56
N LYS A 125 -10.49 7.44 -13.67
CA LYS A 125 -10.97 8.32 -14.75
C LYS A 125 -11.79 7.59 -15.80
N GLN A 126 -11.93 6.30 -15.70
CA GLN A 126 -12.76 5.52 -16.63
C GLN A 126 -14.25 5.74 -16.39
#